data_76cd171f8379e9d7cd6f7a18ce36bfe2
#
_entry.id   76cd171f8379e9d7cd6f7a18ce36bfe2
#
_cell.length_a   1.000
_cell.length_b   1.000
_cell.length_c   1.000
_cell.angle_alpha   90.00
_cell.angle_beta   90.00
_cell.angle_gamma   90.00
#
_symmetry.space_group_name_H-M   'P 1'
#
loop_
_entity.id
_entity.type
_entity.pdbx_description
1 polymer ?
#
loop_
_entity_poly.entity_id
_entity_poly.type
_entity_poly.pdbx_seq_one_letter_code
_entity_poly.pdbx_strand_id
1 'polypeptide(L)'
;MNINNKKTINDYVFYEFVDHYHERKSRNEQAILSGKKKIISVLDGQQRLTSMNIALRGSYSYKIHRKHSSNPNAYPKRYLYLNLLPRPDEDFEYEFKFLTEELAQKTDEKHVWYLVNKVLRWNSSSDVNEQYSYLKKTNDRKVITKNRDTIKQSLRTLY
;
A
#
# COMPACT_ATOMS: atom_id res chain seq x y z
N MET A 1 36.71 -35.64 -14.62
CA MET A 1 35.90 -34.40 -14.62
C MET A 1 34.90 -34.53 -13.50
N ASN A 2 35.13 -33.85 -12.35
CA ASN A 2 34.25 -33.95 -11.18
C ASN A 2 33.10 -32.92 -11.33
N ILE A 3 31.92 -33.41 -11.69
CA ILE A 3 30.70 -32.58 -11.80
C ILE A 3 29.90 -32.75 -10.49
N ASN A 4 30.44 -32.27 -9.37
CA ASN A 4 29.72 -32.26 -8.10
C ASN A 4 29.85 -30.89 -7.39
N ASN A 5 29.63 -29.77 -8.10
CA ASN A 5 29.35 -28.49 -7.45
C ASN A 5 27.84 -28.26 -7.43
N LYS A 6 27.11 -29.04 -6.61
CA LYS A 6 25.75 -28.65 -6.18
C LYS A 6 25.90 -27.41 -5.31
N LYS A 7 25.63 -26.23 -5.88
CA LYS A 7 25.50 -24.99 -5.10
C LYS A 7 24.46 -25.23 -4.03
N THR A 8 24.80 -24.96 -2.80
CA THR A 8 23.85 -24.98 -1.68
C THR A 8 23.10 -23.67 -1.63
N ILE A 9 21.99 -23.59 -0.89
CA ILE A 9 21.21 -22.34 -0.68
C ILE A 9 22.12 -21.21 -0.19
N ASN A 10 23.15 -21.52 0.58
CA ASN A 10 24.10 -20.54 1.13
C ASN A 10 25.02 -19.92 0.07
N ASP A 11 25.11 -20.48 -1.13
CA ASP A 11 25.94 -19.96 -2.22
C ASP A 11 25.22 -18.85 -3.02
N TYR A 12 23.93 -18.61 -2.73
CA TYR A 12 23.14 -17.57 -3.38
C TYR A 12 22.89 -16.41 -2.45
N VAL A 13 22.95 -15.21 -2.99
CA VAL A 13 22.56 -13.98 -2.28
C VAL A 13 21.10 -13.69 -2.57
N PHE A 14 20.31 -13.60 -1.52
CA PHE A 14 18.90 -13.21 -1.57
C PHE A 14 18.71 -11.84 -0.93
N TYR A 15 17.71 -11.12 -1.40
CA TYR A 15 17.35 -9.80 -0.89
C TYR A 15 15.89 -9.81 -0.43
N GLU A 16 15.61 -9.09 0.64
CA GLU A 16 14.24 -8.86 1.10
C GLU A 16 13.50 -7.91 0.15
N PHE A 17 12.18 -8.08 0.02
CA PHE A 17 11.37 -7.11 -0.69
C PHE A 17 11.27 -5.82 0.10
N VAL A 18 11.44 -4.69 -0.59
CA VAL A 18 11.20 -3.38 -0.01
C VAL A 18 9.71 -3.19 0.22
N ASP A 19 9.32 -2.89 1.46
CA ASP A 19 7.95 -2.53 1.85
C ASP A 19 7.81 -1.02 2.07
N HIS A 20 8.85 -0.35 2.59
CA HIS A 20 8.88 1.09 2.83
C HIS A 20 9.85 1.79 1.88
N TYR A 21 9.38 2.12 0.68
CA TYR A 21 10.23 2.79 -0.30
C TYR A 21 10.50 4.24 0.07
N HIS A 22 11.78 4.62 0.02
CA HIS A 22 12.24 5.98 0.20
C HIS A 22 13.20 6.35 -0.93
N GLU A 23 12.84 7.32 -1.76
CA GLU A 23 13.56 7.73 -2.97
C GLU A 23 15.10 7.87 -2.80
N ARG A 24 15.54 8.33 -1.64
CA ARG A 24 16.97 8.56 -1.37
C ARG A 24 17.65 7.40 -0.62
N LYS A 25 16.91 6.62 0.17
CA LYS A 25 17.52 5.71 1.16
C LYS A 25 17.22 4.23 0.90
N SER A 26 16.19 3.92 0.09
CA SER A 26 15.81 2.53 -0.10
C SER A 26 16.85 1.75 -0.87
N ARG A 27 17.28 0.67 -0.26
CA ARG A 27 18.04 -0.41 -0.87
C ARG A 27 17.45 -1.71 -0.38
N ASN A 28 17.48 -2.72 -1.22
CA ASN A 28 17.10 -4.06 -0.80
C ASN A 28 18.13 -4.56 0.19
N GLU A 29 17.71 -4.93 1.38
CA GLU A 29 18.56 -5.54 2.38
C GLU A 29 18.80 -7.00 2.03
N GLN A 30 20.00 -7.50 2.33
CA GLN A 30 20.32 -8.90 2.12
C GLN A 30 19.53 -9.75 3.13
N ALA A 31 18.85 -10.79 2.63
CA ALA A 31 18.08 -11.68 3.47
C ALA A 31 18.97 -12.55 4.36
N ILE A 32 18.65 -12.62 5.64
CA ILE A 32 19.32 -13.50 6.59
C ILE A 32 18.70 -14.90 6.48
N LEU A 33 19.46 -15.86 5.95
CA LEU A 33 19.00 -17.22 5.70
C LEU A 33 19.41 -18.23 6.79
N SER A 34 20.33 -17.85 7.66
CA SER A 34 20.84 -18.73 8.71
C SER A 34 19.70 -19.27 9.60
N GLY A 35 19.65 -20.58 9.77
CA GLY A 35 18.61 -21.26 10.57
C GLY A 35 17.25 -21.44 9.88
N LYS A 36 17.04 -20.94 8.68
CA LYS A 36 15.80 -21.15 7.92
C LYS A 36 15.87 -22.49 7.16
N LYS A 37 14.93 -23.40 7.46
CA LYS A 37 14.83 -24.72 6.79
C LYS A 37 14.21 -24.62 5.39
N LYS A 38 13.42 -23.57 5.12
CA LYS A 38 12.71 -23.36 3.86
C LYS A 38 12.62 -21.87 3.57
N ILE A 39 12.92 -21.50 2.34
CA ILE A 39 12.73 -20.15 1.81
C ILE A 39 11.88 -20.24 0.54
N ILE A 40 11.10 -19.22 0.28
CA ILE A 40 10.42 -19.00 -0.99
C ILE A 40 11.10 -17.81 -1.65
N SER A 41 11.69 -18.06 -2.82
CA SER A 41 12.35 -17.00 -3.61
C SER A 41 11.57 -16.71 -4.88
N VAL A 42 11.63 -15.45 -5.32
CA VAL A 42 11.04 -14.99 -6.58
C VAL A 42 12.15 -14.77 -7.58
N LEU A 43 12.12 -15.49 -8.69
CA LEU A 43 13.12 -15.40 -9.75
C LEU A 43 12.71 -14.40 -10.84
N ASP A 44 11.41 -14.25 -11.08
CA ASP A 44 10.85 -13.33 -12.07
C ASP A 44 9.74 -12.47 -11.47
N GLY A 45 9.48 -11.31 -12.09
CA GLY A 45 8.44 -10.39 -11.63
C GLY A 45 8.77 -9.64 -10.33
N GLN A 46 10.02 -9.61 -9.90
CA GLN A 46 10.45 -8.97 -8.64
C GLN A 46 9.99 -7.52 -8.53
N GLN A 47 10.10 -6.73 -9.60
CA GLN A 47 9.67 -5.32 -9.60
C GLN A 47 8.16 -5.18 -9.40
N ARG A 48 7.35 -6.02 -10.06
CA ARG A 48 5.88 -6.02 -9.92
C ARG A 48 5.47 -6.38 -8.51
N LEU A 49 6.06 -7.43 -7.94
CA LEU A 49 5.78 -7.85 -6.56
C LEU A 49 6.24 -6.83 -5.53
N THR A 50 7.40 -6.19 -5.74
CA THR A 50 7.87 -5.10 -4.87
C THR A 50 6.89 -3.92 -4.92
N SER A 51 6.42 -3.52 -6.10
CA SER A 51 5.44 -2.44 -6.23
C SER A 51 4.13 -2.77 -5.54
N MET A 52 3.64 -4.01 -5.67
CA MET A 52 2.44 -4.47 -4.96
C MET A 52 2.66 -4.51 -3.44
N ASN A 53 3.83 -4.97 -2.98
CA ASN A 53 4.14 -5.01 -1.55
C ASN A 53 4.18 -3.60 -0.95
N ILE A 54 4.81 -2.64 -1.63
CA ILE A 54 4.82 -1.23 -1.22
C ILE A 54 3.38 -0.68 -1.18
N ALA A 55 2.58 -0.95 -2.21
CA ALA A 55 1.23 -0.45 -2.32
C ALA A 55 0.29 -1.03 -1.25
N LEU A 56 0.33 -2.34 -1.03
CA LEU A 56 -0.63 -3.03 -0.17
C LEU A 56 -0.20 -3.07 1.31
N ARG A 57 1.09 -3.10 1.60
CA ARG A 57 1.60 -3.30 2.97
C ARG A 57 2.49 -2.16 3.46
N GLY A 58 3.09 -1.44 2.53
CA GLY A 58 4.17 -0.52 2.81
C GLY A 58 3.81 0.95 2.70
N SER A 59 4.83 1.74 2.39
CA SER A 59 4.72 3.18 2.17
C SER A 59 5.67 3.65 1.06
N TYR A 60 5.34 4.79 0.49
CA TYR A 60 6.11 5.43 -0.57
C TYR A 60 6.50 6.85 -0.16
N SER A 61 7.81 7.13 -0.12
CA SER A 61 8.34 8.45 0.25
C SER A 61 9.18 9.03 -0.88
N TYR A 62 8.68 10.08 -1.51
CA TYR A 62 9.40 10.84 -2.51
C TYR A 62 9.49 12.32 -2.13
N LYS A 63 10.48 13.02 -2.71
CA LYS A 63 10.77 14.40 -2.36
C LYS A 63 9.66 15.34 -2.79
N ILE A 64 9.23 16.19 -1.87
CA ILE A 64 8.35 17.31 -2.20
C ILE A 64 9.13 18.28 -3.09
N HIS A 65 8.49 18.71 -4.18
CA HIS A 65 9.05 19.69 -5.10
C HIS A 65 9.50 20.95 -4.34
N ARG A 66 10.64 21.52 -4.73
CA ARG A 66 11.28 22.70 -4.13
C ARG A 66 11.80 22.56 -2.69
N LYS A 67 11.61 21.44 -2.00
CA LYS A 67 12.28 21.24 -0.71
C LYS A 67 13.71 20.75 -0.90
N HIS A 68 14.63 21.19 -0.03
CA HIS A 68 16.02 20.76 -0.06
C HIS A 68 16.13 19.29 0.37
N SER A 69 17.02 18.54 -0.28
CA SER A 69 17.17 17.09 -0.05
C SER A 69 17.67 16.73 1.34
N SER A 70 18.36 17.65 2.04
CA SER A 70 18.79 17.44 3.42
C SER A 70 17.68 17.65 4.46
N ASN A 71 16.53 18.22 4.06
CA ASN A 71 15.40 18.42 4.96
C ASN A 71 14.68 17.10 5.19
N PRO A 72 14.62 16.55 6.42
CA PRO A 72 13.91 15.31 6.71
C PRO A 72 12.43 15.36 6.33
N ASN A 73 11.79 16.54 6.44
CA ASN A 73 10.40 16.75 6.09
C ASN A 73 10.16 16.91 4.57
N ALA A 74 11.21 16.74 3.76
CA ALA A 74 11.05 16.74 2.30
C ALA A 74 10.49 15.41 1.76
N TYR A 75 10.52 14.34 2.55
CA TYR A 75 10.13 12.99 2.14
C TYR A 75 9.00 12.41 3.02
N PRO A 76 7.79 13.00 3.01
CA PRO A 76 6.71 12.49 3.83
C PRO A 76 6.31 11.09 3.38
N LYS A 77 5.99 10.23 4.36
CA LYS A 77 5.42 8.90 4.09
C LYS A 77 4.03 9.03 3.50
N ARG A 78 3.79 8.29 2.44
CA ARG A 78 2.49 8.17 1.77
C ARG A 78 2.09 6.72 1.72
N TYR A 79 0.80 6.47 1.87
CA TYR A 79 0.20 5.15 1.78
C TYR A 79 -0.78 5.14 0.62
N LEU A 80 -1.07 3.96 0.10
CA LEU A 80 -2.07 3.82 -0.96
C LEU A 80 -3.48 3.95 -0.37
N TYR A 81 -4.23 4.89 -0.91
CA TYR A 81 -5.64 5.10 -0.62
C TYR A 81 -6.48 4.88 -1.87
N LEU A 82 -7.69 4.40 -1.67
CA LEU A 82 -8.76 4.33 -2.66
C LEU A 82 -9.78 5.43 -2.35
N ASN A 83 -10.19 6.18 -3.36
CA ASN A 83 -11.37 7.02 -3.25
C ASN A 83 -12.63 6.16 -3.31
N LEU A 84 -13.45 6.19 -2.26
CA LEU A 84 -14.71 5.42 -2.18
C LEU A 84 -15.87 6.08 -2.94
N LEU A 85 -15.68 7.30 -3.45
CA LEU A 85 -16.65 7.97 -4.32
C LEU A 85 -16.19 7.79 -5.77
N PRO A 86 -16.87 6.94 -6.57
CA PRO A 86 -16.51 6.71 -7.96
C PRO A 86 -16.72 7.98 -8.80
N ARG A 87 -15.97 8.09 -9.87
CA ARG A 87 -16.02 9.21 -10.82
C ARG A 87 -16.58 8.71 -12.16
N PRO A 88 -17.90 8.73 -12.35
CA PRO A 88 -18.53 8.19 -13.55
C PRO A 88 -18.15 8.92 -14.84
N ASP A 89 -17.59 10.13 -14.73
CA ASP A 89 -17.23 10.97 -15.87
C ASP A 89 -15.75 10.81 -16.30
N GLU A 90 -14.98 9.92 -15.64
CA GLU A 90 -13.59 9.64 -15.97
C GLU A 90 -13.43 8.23 -16.55
N ASP A 91 -12.34 7.98 -17.28
CA ASP A 91 -12.02 6.67 -17.90
C ASP A 91 -11.91 5.52 -16.87
N PHE A 92 -11.73 5.86 -15.60
CA PHE A 92 -11.59 4.92 -14.49
C PHE A 92 -12.67 5.15 -13.44
N GLU A 93 -13.38 4.09 -13.09
CA GLU A 93 -14.43 4.10 -12.06
C GLU A 93 -13.88 4.44 -10.66
N TYR A 94 -12.64 4.04 -10.36
CA TYR A 94 -12.01 4.21 -9.05
C TYR A 94 -10.67 4.94 -9.16
N GLU A 95 -10.42 5.83 -8.19
CA GLU A 95 -9.16 6.56 -8.07
C GLU A 95 -8.30 5.98 -6.92
N PHE A 96 -7.07 5.56 -7.26
CA PHE A 96 -6.05 5.19 -6.28
C PHE A 96 -4.98 6.26 -6.20
N LYS A 97 -4.56 6.62 -4.98
CA LYS A 97 -3.55 7.65 -4.78
C LYS A 97 -2.67 7.40 -3.58
N PHE A 98 -1.37 7.68 -3.72
CA PHE A 98 -0.47 7.73 -2.58
C PHE A 98 -0.59 9.07 -1.87
N LEU A 99 -1.16 9.07 -0.67
CA LEU A 99 -1.43 10.26 0.15
C LEU A 99 -0.73 10.15 1.51
N THR A 100 -0.39 11.31 2.08
CA THR A 100 -0.10 11.39 3.52
C THR A 100 -1.39 11.22 4.31
N GLU A 101 -1.29 10.83 5.58
CA GLU A 101 -2.46 10.69 6.46
C GLU A 101 -3.25 12.00 6.55
N GLU A 102 -2.56 13.14 6.64
CA GLU A 102 -3.18 14.46 6.70
C GLU A 102 -4.01 14.80 5.45
N LEU A 103 -3.50 14.43 4.27
CA LEU A 103 -4.23 14.64 3.00
C LEU A 103 -5.41 13.68 2.87
N ALA A 104 -5.26 12.45 3.33
CA ALA A 104 -6.32 11.45 3.27
C ALA A 104 -7.48 11.73 4.25
N GLN A 105 -7.24 12.47 5.32
CA GLN A 105 -8.30 12.91 6.25
C GLN A 105 -9.17 14.05 5.70
N LYS A 106 -8.74 14.71 4.62
CA LYS A 106 -9.53 15.75 3.96
C LYS A 106 -10.63 15.11 3.15
N THR A 107 -11.81 15.06 3.73
CA THR A 107 -13.04 14.58 3.10
C THR A 107 -13.79 15.74 2.46
N ASP A 108 -14.20 15.59 1.23
CA ASP A 108 -15.06 16.55 0.50
C ASP A 108 -16.16 15.82 -0.29
N GLU A 109 -16.94 16.53 -1.10
CA GLU A 109 -18.03 15.94 -1.89
C GLU A 109 -17.55 14.98 -2.98
N LYS A 110 -16.26 15.02 -3.36
CA LYS A 110 -15.66 14.21 -4.41
C LYS A 110 -14.73 13.13 -3.87
N HIS A 111 -14.25 13.25 -2.62
CA HIS A 111 -13.22 12.38 -2.10
C HIS A 111 -13.55 11.89 -0.68
N VAL A 112 -13.59 10.58 -0.57
CA VAL A 112 -13.59 9.84 0.70
C VAL A 112 -12.49 8.79 0.60
N TRP A 113 -11.33 9.08 1.18
CA TRP A 113 -10.16 8.24 1.08
C TRP A 113 -10.19 7.08 2.07
N TYR A 114 -9.98 5.88 1.57
CA TYR A 114 -9.88 4.66 2.36
C TYR A 114 -8.49 4.04 2.23
N LEU A 115 -7.82 3.75 3.36
CA LEU A 115 -6.49 3.14 3.38
C LEU A 115 -6.57 1.68 2.91
N VAL A 116 -5.97 1.37 1.75
CA VAL A 116 -6.05 0.05 1.11
C VAL A 116 -5.50 -1.07 1.99
N ASN A 117 -4.43 -0.82 2.73
CA ASN A 117 -3.82 -1.79 3.66
C ASN A 117 -4.83 -2.41 4.65
N LYS A 118 -5.89 -1.69 5.01
CA LYS A 118 -6.91 -2.19 5.95
C LYS A 118 -7.64 -3.42 5.42
N VAL A 119 -7.79 -3.55 4.10
CA VAL A 119 -8.46 -4.68 3.46
C VAL A 119 -7.78 -6.01 3.77
N LEU A 120 -6.46 -6.01 3.94
CA LEU A 120 -5.70 -7.22 4.27
C LEU A 120 -6.05 -7.83 5.63
N ARG A 121 -6.80 -7.12 6.47
CA ARG A 121 -7.24 -7.55 7.80
C ARG A 121 -8.71 -7.95 7.83
N TRP A 122 -9.40 -7.87 6.70
CA TRP A 122 -10.82 -8.23 6.65
C TRP A 122 -10.97 -9.75 6.67
N ASN A 123 -11.90 -10.24 7.47
CA ASN A 123 -12.18 -11.65 7.62
C ASN A 123 -13.55 -12.07 7.05
N SER A 124 -14.46 -11.09 6.89
CA SER A 124 -15.82 -11.36 6.44
C SER A 124 -16.48 -10.13 5.82
N SER A 125 -17.58 -10.33 5.09
CA SER A 125 -18.40 -9.25 4.54
C SER A 125 -19.03 -8.34 5.61
N SER A 126 -19.10 -8.76 6.88
CA SER A 126 -19.55 -7.92 7.99
C SER A 126 -18.61 -6.74 8.24
N ASP A 127 -17.34 -6.87 7.86
CA ASP A 127 -16.32 -5.82 8.01
C ASP A 127 -16.68 -4.54 7.25
N VAL A 128 -17.46 -4.65 6.16
CA VAL A 128 -17.98 -3.47 5.43
C VAL A 128 -18.75 -2.51 6.35
N ASN A 129 -19.61 -3.03 7.23
CA ASN A 129 -20.37 -2.20 8.15
C ASN A 129 -19.51 -1.60 9.25
N GLU A 130 -18.52 -2.33 9.72
CA GLU A 130 -17.54 -1.85 10.67
C GLU A 130 -16.70 -0.73 10.07
N GLN A 131 -16.18 -0.92 8.84
CA GLN A 131 -15.41 0.10 8.14
C GLN A 131 -16.25 1.35 7.83
N TYR A 132 -17.50 1.18 7.42
CA TYR A 132 -18.40 2.31 7.25
C TYR A 132 -18.60 3.09 8.56
N SER A 133 -18.79 2.39 9.68
CA SER A 133 -18.94 3.00 11.00
C SER A 133 -17.66 3.73 11.43
N TYR A 134 -16.50 3.18 11.13
CA TYR A 134 -15.21 3.82 11.33
C TYR A 134 -15.10 5.13 10.52
N LEU A 135 -15.39 5.09 9.22
CA LEU A 135 -15.36 6.27 8.35
C LEU A 135 -16.27 7.38 8.86
N LYS A 136 -17.46 7.04 9.35
CA LYS A 136 -18.42 7.98 9.91
C LYS A 136 -17.92 8.68 11.19
N LYS A 137 -17.00 8.06 11.92
CA LYS A 137 -16.37 8.63 13.11
C LYS A 137 -15.16 9.50 12.80
N THR A 138 -14.44 9.18 11.74
CA THR A 138 -13.12 9.77 11.43
C THR A 138 -13.15 10.81 10.30
N ASN A 139 -14.25 10.92 9.57
CA ASN A 139 -14.42 11.85 8.44
C ASN A 139 -15.65 12.73 8.61
N ASP A 140 -15.89 13.65 7.68
CA ASP A 140 -17.10 14.47 7.68
C ASP A 140 -18.35 13.60 7.65
N ARG A 141 -19.08 13.61 8.76
CA ARG A 141 -20.26 12.77 8.96
C ARG A 141 -21.38 13.04 7.95
N LYS A 142 -21.50 14.29 7.47
CA LYS A 142 -22.56 14.67 6.50
C LYS A 142 -22.24 14.05 5.15
N VAL A 143 -21.00 14.17 4.67
CA VAL A 143 -20.55 13.56 3.42
C VAL A 143 -20.70 12.05 3.45
N ILE A 144 -20.24 11.39 4.52
CA ILE A 144 -20.32 9.94 4.68
C ILE A 144 -21.78 9.46 4.70
N THR A 145 -22.67 10.19 5.38
CA THR A 145 -24.09 9.79 5.46
C THR A 145 -24.82 10.00 4.14
N LYS A 146 -24.54 11.11 3.43
CA LYS A 146 -25.10 11.41 2.10
C LYS A 146 -24.73 10.33 1.07
N ASN A 147 -23.51 9.81 1.13
CA ASN A 147 -22.97 8.83 0.17
C ASN A 147 -22.94 7.39 0.71
N ARG A 148 -23.82 7.04 1.64
CA ARG A 148 -23.81 5.76 2.35
C ARG A 148 -23.74 4.54 1.45
N ASP A 149 -24.64 4.46 0.47
CA ASP A 149 -24.82 3.26 -0.35
C ASP A 149 -23.65 3.12 -1.34
N THR A 150 -23.21 4.23 -1.92
CA THR A 150 -22.01 4.30 -2.76
C THR A 150 -20.77 3.84 -2.02
N ILE A 151 -20.51 4.39 -0.82
CA ILE A 151 -19.37 4.01 0.02
C ILE A 151 -19.41 2.53 0.37
N LYS A 152 -20.57 2.01 0.77
CA LYS A 152 -20.71 0.59 1.10
C LYS A 152 -20.51 -0.30 -0.13
N GLN A 153 -20.96 0.12 -1.30
CA GLN A 153 -20.74 -0.62 -2.54
C GLN A 153 -19.24 -0.64 -2.89
N SER A 154 -18.57 0.51 -2.84
CA SER A 154 -17.11 0.58 -3.09
C SER A 154 -16.30 -0.25 -2.08
N LEU A 155 -16.72 -0.31 -0.82
CA LEU A 155 -16.09 -1.20 0.16
C LEU A 155 -16.32 -2.69 -0.17
N ARG A 156 -17.50 -3.08 -0.68
CA ARG A 156 -17.78 -4.46 -1.09
C ARG A 156 -16.93 -4.92 -2.27
N THR A 157 -16.62 -4.02 -3.21
CA THR A 157 -15.73 -4.32 -4.34
C THR A 157 -14.28 -4.57 -3.94
N LEU A 158 -13.87 -4.16 -2.74
CA LEU A 158 -12.54 -4.43 -2.18
C LEU A 158 -12.45 -5.81 -1.50
N TYR A 159 -13.57 -6.42 -1.16
CA TYR A 159 -13.66 -7.74 -0.53
C TYR A 159 -13.77 -8.83 -1.57
#